data_a28d7b73501a763581706aa7f4c1ceb7
#
_entry.id   a28d7b73501a763581706aa7f4c1ceb7
#
_cell.length_a   1.000
_cell.length_b   1.000
_cell.length_c   1.000
_cell.angle_alpha   90.00
_cell.angle_beta   90.00
_cell.angle_gamma   90.00
#
_symmetry.space_group_name_H-M   'P 1'
#
loop_
_entity.id
_entity.type
_entity.pdbx_description
1 polymer ?
#
loop_
_entity_poly.entity_id
_entity_poly.type
_entity_poly.pdbx_seq_one_letter_code
_entity_poly.pdbx_strand_id
1 'polypeptide(L)'
;MINRATFVFTFSIFLAFTQLTFAQSKDVSSTLEVYKITTNQQGEETAEEVTTITRGDTLEYQVTYTNNLPNSISNLQPVLPIPTGIEYMANTAEPEINTASLSPSGSNFQQLPIMREETTESGLATENEVPAREYRRLRWSVPSLDSQNSVTVTARVQVIQANR
;
A
#
# COMPACT_ATOMS: atom_id res chain seq x y z
N MET A 1 33.57 27.48 -43.19
CA MET A 1 32.41 26.59 -42.99
C MET A 1 32.61 25.91 -41.65
N ILE A 2 31.90 26.36 -40.62
CA ILE A 2 32.03 25.88 -39.25
C ILE A 2 30.84 24.94 -38.97
N ASN A 3 31.14 23.65 -38.81
CA ASN A 3 30.14 22.62 -38.56
C ASN A 3 29.82 22.61 -37.06
N ARG A 4 28.61 23.05 -36.67
CA ARG A 4 28.12 23.01 -35.30
C ARG A 4 27.47 21.64 -35.08
N ALA A 5 28.18 20.73 -34.40
CA ALA A 5 27.61 19.49 -33.91
C ALA A 5 26.73 19.79 -32.67
N THR A 6 25.42 19.62 -32.80
CA THR A 6 24.46 19.71 -31.71
C THR A 6 24.52 18.38 -30.93
N PHE A 7 25.06 18.45 -29.72
CA PHE A 7 25.10 17.31 -28.79
C PHE A 7 23.77 17.27 -28.07
N VAL A 8 22.92 16.32 -28.45
CA VAL A 8 21.69 16.03 -27.72
C VAL A 8 22.04 15.16 -26.51
N PHE A 9 22.01 15.75 -25.32
CA PHE A 9 22.20 15.05 -24.05
C PHE A 9 20.88 14.40 -23.69
N THR A 10 20.73 13.13 -24.01
CA THR A 10 19.61 12.31 -23.51
C THR A 10 19.85 11.99 -22.04
N PHE A 11 19.17 12.72 -21.16
CA PHE A 11 19.17 12.48 -19.74
C PHE A 11 18.23 11.27 -19.44
N SER A 12 18.80 10.08 -19.39
CA SER A 12 18.07 8.88 -18.92
C SER A 12 17.86 9.01 -17.41
N ILE A 13 16.64 9.35 -17.03
CA ILE A 13 16.20 9.30 -15.62
C ILE A 13 16.06 7.84 -15.24
N PHE A 14 17.06 7.32 -14.56
CA PHE A 14 17.00 6.02 -13.90
C PHE A 14 16.06 6.14 -12.70
N LEU A 15 14.82 5.68 -12.85
CA LEU A 15 13.87 5.58 -11.75
C LEU A 15 14.39 4.48 -10.81
N ALA A 16 15.11 4.88 -9.77
CA ALA A 16 15.48 3.97 -8.69
C ALA A 16 14.19 3.58 -7.94
N PHE A 17 13.56 2.49 -8.37
CA PHE A 17 12.63 1.76 -7.52
C PHE A 17 13.44 1.30 -6.30
N THR A 18 13.32 2.03 -5.20
CA THR A 18 13.78 1.53 -3.91
C THR A 18 12.97 0.28 -3.61
N GLN A 19 13.54 -0.86 -3.89
CA GLN A 19 13.03 -2.15 -3.46
C GLN A 19 12.90 -2.06 -1.94
N LEU A 20 11.67 -1.99 -1.44
CA LEU A 20 11.37 -2.24 -0.04
C LEU A 20 11.75 -3.70 0.20
N THR A 21 13.01 -3.92 0.59
CA THR A 21 13.46 -5.21 1.07
C THR A 21 12.81 -5.44 2.43
N PHE A 22 11.66 -6.13 2.41
CA PHE A 22 11.16 -6.78 3.61
C PHE A 22 12.22 -7.80 4.02
N ALA A 23 12.65 -7.76 5.29
CA ALA A 23 13.55 -8.77 5.83
C ALA A 23 12.84 -10.13 5.68
N GLN A 24 13.23 -10.89 4.66
CA GLN A 24 12.77 -12.26 4.45
C GLN A 24 13.39 -13.12 5.55
N SER A 25 12.58 -13.49 6.55
CA SER A 25 12.90 -14.70 7.30
C SER A 25 12.80 -15.86 6.28
N LYS A 26 13.71 -16.81 6.35
CA LYS A 26 13.66 -18.02 5.49
C LYS A 26 12.33 -18.77 5.63
N ASP A 27 11.62 -18.50 6.71
CA ASP A 27 10.43 -19.20 7.16
C ASP A 27 9.14 -18.71 6.48
N VAL A 28 9.05 -17.39 6.26
CA VAL A 28 7.94 -16.76 5.52
C VAL A 28 8.53 -15.84 4.48
N SER A 29 8.20 -16.07 3.23
CA SER A 29 8.53 -15.16 2.14
C SER A 29 7.34 -14.26 1.81
N SER A 30 7.63 -13.05 1.30
CA SER A 30 6.59 -12.15 0.80
C SER A 30 6.98 -11.58 -0.55
N THR A 31 6.00 -11.44 -1.43
CA THR A 31 6.14 -10.80 -2.73
C THR A 31 5.12 -9.68 -2.83
N LEU A 32 5.56 -8.48 -3.22
CA LEU A 32 4.70 -7.33 -3.48
C LEU A 32 4.61 -7.13 -4.99
N GLU A 33 3.38 -7.07 -5.49
CA GLU A 33 3.04 -6.68 -6.84
C GLU A 33 2.17 -5.43 -6.79
N VAL A 34 2.33 -4.54 -7.77
CA VAL A 34 1.58 -3.29 -7.85
C VAL A 34 1.00 -3.18 -9.25
N TYR A 35 -0.31 -3.00 -9.32
CA TYR A 35 -1.05 -2.82 -10.55
C TYR A 35 -1.69 -1.45 -10.60
N LYS A 36 -1.76 -0.86 -11.79
CA LYS A 36 -2.57 0.31 -12.06
C LYS A 36 -3.97 -0.15 -12.46
N ILE A 37 -4.99 0.37 -11.77
CA ILE A 37 -6.38 0.10 -12.08
C ILE A 37 -6.87 1.19 -13.04
N THR A 38 -7.32 0.77 -14.21
CA THR A 38 -7.94 1.63 -15.23
C THR A 38 -9.38 1.19 -15.45
N THR A 39 -10.27 2.16 -15.70
CA THR A 39 -11.68 1.89 -15.96
C THR A 39 -12.01 2.35 -17.37
N ASN A 40 -12.55 1.46 -18.19
CA ASN A 40 -12.98 1.79 -19.55
C ASN A 40 -14.30 2.55 -19.57
N GLN A 41 -14.74 2.97 -20.76
CA GLN A 41 -16.00 3.73 -20.93
C GLN A 41 -17.26 2.93 -20.54
N GLN A 42 -17.17 1.62 -20.51
CA GLN A 42 -18.23 0.70 -20.10
C GLN A 42 -18.28 0.47 -18.59
N GLY A 43 -17.30 1.02 -17.82
CA GLY A 43 -17.17 0.85 -16.38
C GLY A 43 -16.45 -0.44 -15.97
N GLU A 44 -15.83 -1.15 -16.93
CA GLU A 44 -15.04 -2.34 -16.62
C GLU A 44 -13.64 -1.94 -16.16
N GLU A 45 -13.18 -2.55 -15.07
CA GLU A 45 -11.85 -2.33 -14.54
C GLU A 45 -10.85 -3.33 -15.12
N THR A 46 -9.65 -2.84 -15.41
CA THR A 46 -8.50 -3.66 -15.80
C THR A 46 -7.32 -3.32 -14.91
N ALA A 47 -6.55 -4.35 -14.52
CA ALA A 47 -5.31 -4.21 -13.78
C ALA A 47 -4.14 -4.35 -14.76
N GLU A 48 -3.27 -3.35 -14.82
CA GLU A 48 -2.11 -3.27 -15.70
C GLU A 48 -0.83 -3.13 -14.89
N GLU A 49 0.28 -3.68 -15.38
CA GLU A 49 1.58 -3.47 -14.75
C GLU A 49 1.93 -1.98 -14.72
N VAL A 50 2.45 -1.54 -13.58
CA VAL A 50 2.80 -0.14 -13.38
C VAL A 50 4.08 0.19 -14.14
N THR A 51 3.96 1.02 -15.18
CA THR A 51 5.11 1.59 -15.91
C THR A 51 5.37 3.04 -15.54
N THR A 52 4.32 3.79 -15.26
CA THR A 52 4.37 5.20 -14.87
C THR A 52 3.25 5.49 -13.88
N ILE A 53 3.52 6.37 -12.93
CA ILE A 53 2.56 6.79 -11.91
C ILE A 53 2.33 8.29 -12.04
N THR A 54 1.06 8.69 -12.14
CA THR A 54 0.63 10.07 -12.19
C THR A 54 -0.36 10.36 -11.06
N ARG A 55 -0.48 11.63 -10.69
CA ARG A 55 -1.47 12.07 -9.71
C ARG A 55 -2.89 11.70 -10.19
N GLY A 56 -3.66 11.12 -9.30
CA GLY A 56 -5.02 10.64 -9.56
C GLY A 56 -5.10 9.18 -9.96
N ASP A 57 -3.96 8.51 -10.24
CA ASP A 57 -3.96 7.08 -10.54
C ASP A 57 -4.41 6.27 -9.32
N THR A 58 -5.19 5.23 -9.60
CA THR A 58 -5.53 4.19 -8.61
C THR A 58 -4.57 3.03 -8.79
N LEU A 59 -3.90 2.64 -7.70
CA LEU A 59 -3.02 1.47 -7.67
C LEU A 59 -3.61 0.41 -6.76
N GLU A 60 -3.45 -0.85 -7.13
CA GLU A 60 -3.73 -2.00 -6.29
C GLU A 60 -2.42 -2.66 -5.87
N TYR A 61 -2.21 -2.75 -4.57
CA TYR A 61 -1.11 -3.49 -3.97
C TYR A 61 -1.58 -4.91 -3.66
N GLN A 62 -0.84 -5.89 -4.14
CA GLN A 62 -1.03 -7.30 -3.83
C GLN A 62 0.20 -7.82 -3.12
N VAL A 63 0.05 -8.29 -1.89
CA VAL A 63 1.15 -8.88 -1.13
C VAL A 63 0.82 -10.33 -0.84
N THR A 64 1.61 -11.23 -1.41
CA THR A 64 1.50 -12.67 -1.20
C THR A 64 2.52 -13.11 -0.16
N TYR A 65 2.06 -13.71 0.92
CA TYR A 65 2.87 -14.33 1.97
C TYR A 65 2.83 -15.84 1.80
N THR A 66 4.01 -16.47 1.75
CA THR A 66 4.15 -17.93 1.61
C THR A 66 4.83 -18.50 2.86
N ASN A 67 4.21 -19.50 3.47
CA ASN A 67 4.78 -20.27 4.56
C ASN A 67 5.71 -21.35 3.99
N ASN A 68 7.03 -21.17 4.14
CA ASN A 68 8.04 -22.12 3.65
C ASN A 68 8.40 -23.20 4.71
N LEU A 69 7.79 -23.15 5.89
CA LEU A 69 8.03 -24.13 6.93
C LEU A 69 7.28 -25.44 6.66
N PRO A 70 7.74 -26.56 7.22
CA PRO A 70 7.03 -27.85 7.14
C PRO A 70 5.78 -27.91 8.05
N ASN A 71 5.56 -26.89 8.89
CA ASN A 71 4.45 -26.80 9.82
C ASN A 71 3.61 -25.54 9.56
N SER A 72 2.35 -25.55 10.00
CA SER A 72 1.50 -24.35 9.99
C SER A 72 2.07 -23.27 10.90
N ILE A 73 1.94 -22.01 10.48
CA ILE A 73 2.20 -20.84 11.32
C ILE A 73 0.88 -20.25 11.81
N SER A 74 0.89 -19.72 13.03
CA SER A 74 -0.28 -19.08 13.64
C SER A 74 -0.07 -17.59 13.80
N ASN A 75 -1.18 -16.83 13.80
CA ASN A 75 -1.17 -15.39 14.07
C ASN A 75 -0.26 -14.58 13.16
N LEU A 76 -0.20 -14.92 11.86
CA LEU A 76 0.48 -14.09 10.89
C LEU A 76 -0.23 -12.74 10.79
N GLN A 77 0.52 -11.64 10.89
CA GLN A 77 0.02 -10.28 10.83
C GLN A 77 0.65 -9.52 9.66
N PRO A 78 0.13 -9.71 8.44
CA PRO A 78 0.55 -8.92 7.28
C PRO A 78 0.39 -7.43 7.54
N VAL A 79 1.39 -6.64 7.18
CA VAL A 79 1.36 -5.18 7.27
C VAL A 79 1.71 -4.57 5.93
N LEU A 80 0.84 -3.69 5.43
CA LEU A 80 1.08 -2.88 4.25
C LEU A 80 1.32 -1.43 4.67
N PRO A 81 2.53 -0.88 4.47
CA PRO A 81 2.77 0.54 4.68
C PRO A 81 2.17 1.37 3.54
N ILE A 82 1.59 2.51 3.88
CA ILE A 82 1.07 3.52 2.95
C ILE A 82 2.05 4.69 2.93
N PRO A 83 2.91 4.83 1.92
CA PRO A 83 3.91 5.89 1.85
C PRO A 83 3.29 7.28 1.69
N THR A 84 4.10 8.31 1.96
CA THR A 84 3.72 9.69 1.64
C THR A 84 3.48 9.85 0.14
N GLY A 85 2.45 10.62 -0.23
CA GLY A 85 2.08 10.85 -1.63
C GLY A 85 1.02 9.89 -2.17
N ILE A 86 0.59 8.91 -1.36
CA ILE A 86 -0.55 8.04 -1.66
C ILE A 86 -1.49 7.95 -0.46
N GLU A 87 -2.75 7.65 -0.72
CA GLU A 87 -3.80 7.51 0.29
C GLU A 87 -4.53 6.18 0.11
N TYR A 88 -4.83 5.51 1.22
CA TYR A 88 -5.65 4.30 1.20
C TYR A 88 -7.09 4.64 0.82
N MET A 89 -7.66 3.85 -0.08
CA MET A 89 -9.07 3.92 -0.46
C MET A 89 -9.88 3.01 0.47
N ALA A 90 -10.82 3.61 1.19
CA ALA A 90 -11.65 2.87 2.14
C ALA A 90 -12.36 1.65 1.50
N ASN A 91 -12.49 0.58 2.27
CA ASN A 91 -13.23 -0.64 1.89
C ASN A 91 -12.71 -1.35 0.62
N THR A 92 -11.42 -1.17 0.31
CA THR A 92 -10.77 -1.84 -0.84
C THR A 92 -9.78 -2.93 -0.42
N ALA A 93 -9.60 -3.12 0.87
CA ALA A 93 -8.72 -4.18 1.36
C ALA A 93 -9.40 -5.54 1.28
N GLU A 94 -8.69 -6.54 0.75
CA GLU A 94 -9.16 -7.91 0.64
C GLU A 94 -8.06 -8.88 1.13
N PRO A 95 -8.32 -9.74 2.10
CA PRO A 95 -9.48 -9.71 3.01
C PRO A 95 -9.63 -8.38 3.75
N GLU A 96 -10.83 -8.11 4.28
CA GLU A 96 -11.07 -6.88 5.05
C GLU A 96 -10.07 -6.73 6.19
N ILE A 97 -9.54 -5.52 6.38
CA ILE A 97 -8.67 -5.20 7.52
C ILE A 97 -9.51 -4.89 8.76
N ASN A 98 -8.97 -5.23 9.91
CA ASN A 98 -9.59 -4.90 11.19
C ASN A 98 -8.77 -3.92 12.04
N THR A 99 -7.54 -3.65 11.65
CA THR A 99 -6.67 -2.70 12.34
C THR A 99 -5.85 -1.86 11.37
N ALA A 100 -5.63 -0.59 11.74
CA ALA A 100 -4.74 0.31 11.02
C ALA A 100 -3.93 1.19 11.99
N SER A 101 -2.95 1.90 11.45
CA SER A 101 -2.15 2.87 12.20
C SER A 101 -2.08 4.19 11.45
N LEU A 102 -2.18 5.30 12.18
CA LEU A 102 -1.99 6.66 11.68
C LEU A 102 -0.50 7.04 11.60
N SER A 103 0.37 6.24 12.21
CA SER A 103 1.82 6.45 12.18
C SER A 103 2.47 5.63 11.07
N PRO A 104 3.40 6.21 10.30
CA PRO A 104 4.16 5.47 9.29
C PRO A 104 5.13 4.46 9.89
N SER A 105 5.42 4.56 11.19
CA SER A 105 6.37 3.70 11.92
C SER A 105 5.81 3.26 13.27
N GLY A 106 6.49 2.30 13.90
CA GLY A 106 6.09 1.79 15.20
C GLY A 106 5.03 0.69 15.15
N SER A 107 4.50 0.30 16.31
CA SER A 107 3.56 -0.81 16.48
C SER A 107 2.17 -0.37 16.96
N ASN A 108 1.88 0.93 16.93
CA ASN A 108 0.58 1.46 17.37
C ASN A 108 -0.49 1.23 16.30
N PHE A 109 -1.13 0.06 16.36
CA PHE A 109 -2.30 -0.27 15.54
C PHE A 109 -3.57 -0.16 16.40
N GLN A 110 -4.61 0.40 15.83
CA GLN A 110 -5.91 0.61 16.44
C GLN A 110 -6.98 -0.20 15.70
N GLN A 111 -8.00 -0.63 16.41
CA GLN A 111 -9.19 -1.26 15.82
C GLN A 111 -9.92 -0.26 14.92
N LEU A 112 -10.53 -0.77 13.86
CA LEU A 112 -11.38 0.03 12.98
C LEU A 112 -12.83 0.03 13.47
N PRO A 113 -13.55 1.17 13.33
CA PRO A 113 -13.06 2.46 12.85
C PRO A 113 -12.14 3.14 13.89
N ILE A 114 -11.09 3.83 13.42
CA ILE A 114 -10.26 4.64 14.32
C ILE A 114 -11.03 5.91 14.66
N MET A 115 -11.19 6.18 15.95
CA MET A 115 -11.85 7.36 16.45
C MET A 115 -10.82 8.39 16.94
N ARG A 116 -11.12 9.68 16.75
CA ARG A 116 -10.31 10.80 17.24
C ARG A 116 -11.21 11.75 18.01
N GLU A 117 -10.79 12.08 19.23
CA GLU A 117 -11.42 13.14 19.99
C GLU A 117 -10.97 14.51 19.47
N GLU A 118 -11.92 15.35 19.10
CA GLU A 118 -11.70 16.71 18.65
C GLU A 118 -12.47 17.68 19.56
N THR A 119 -11.79 18.74 19.99
CA THR A 119 -12.44 19.80 20.78
C THR A 119 -12.95 20.87 19.83
N THR A 120 -14.26 21.11 19.84
CA THR A 120 -14.88 22.17 19.05
C THR A 120 -14.47 23.56 19.58
N GLU A 121 -14.66 24.60 18.79
CA GLU A 121 -14.40 25.98 19.20
C GLU A 121 -15.21 26.40 20.47
N SER A 122 -16.34 25.74 20.72
CA SER A 122 -17.16 25.94 21.93
C SER A 122 -16.64 25.17 23.15
N GLY A 123 -15.52 24.42 23.04
CA GLY A 123 -14.94 23.64 24.13
C GLY A 123 -15.59 22.29 24.38
N LEU A 124 -16.50 21.83 23.51
CA LEU A 124 -17.11 20.51 23.60
C LEU A 124 -16.19 19.46 22.91
N ALA A 125 -15.95 18.34 23.60
CA ALA A 125 -15.29 17.19 23.00
C ALA A 125 -16.29 16.43 22.13
N THR A 126 -15.89 16.13 20.89
CA THR A 126 -16.62 15.28 19.96
C THR A 126 -15.71 14.18 19.47
N GLU A 127 -16.25 12.98 19.34
CA GLU A 127 -15.52 11.84 18.81
C GLU A 127 -15.89 11.65 17.34
N ASN A 128 -14.90 11.74 16.44
CA ASN A 128 -15.08 11.63 15.00
C ASN A 128 -14.27 10.47 14.44
N GLU A 129 -14.82 9.80 13.44
CA GLU A 129 -14.10 8.78 12.72
C GLU A 129 -12.95 9.38 11.88
N VAL A 130 -11.77 8.84 12.04
CA VAL A 130 -10.60 9.23 11.25
C VAL A 130 -10.75 8.70 9.83
N PRO A 131 -10.72 9.55 8.80
CA PRO A 131 -10.83 9.14 7.42
C PRO A 131 -9.76 8.14 7.03
N ALA A 132 -10.12 7.10 6.28
CA ALA A 132 -9.20 6.04 5.84
C ALA A 132 -7.97 6.55 5.07
N ARG A 133 -8.06 7.69 4.37
CA ARG A 133 -6.93 8.36 3.70
C ARG A 133 -5.81 8.78 4.66
N GLU A 134 -6.09 8.87 5.96
CA GLU A 134 -5.08 9.17 6.98
C GLU A 134 -4.34 7.93 7.48
N TYR A 135 -4.80 6.74 7.14
CA TYR A 135 -4.13 5.52 7.54
C TYR A 135 -2.76 5.43 6.85
N ARG A 136 -1.74 5.13 7.63
CA ARG A 136 -0.36 5.01 7.16
C ARG A 136 0.16 3.57 7.15
N ARG A 137 -0.54 2.67 7.81
CA ARG A 137 -0.25 1.23 7.80
C ARG A 137 -1.55 0.46 7.97
N LEU A 138 -1.76 -0.52 7.14
CA LEU A 138 -2.86 -1.46 7.22
C LEU A 138 -2.34 -2.78 7.78
N ARG A 139 -3.12 -3.46 8.61
CA ARG A 139 -2.72 -4.75 9.16
C ARG A 139 -3.89 -5.73 9.09
N TRP A 140 -3.59 -6.88 8.54
CA TRP A 140 -4.50 -8.04 8.51
C TRP A 140 -4.21 -8.95 9.69
N SER A 141 -5.17 -9.85 9.96
CA SER A 141 -5.00 -10.97 10.89
C SER A 141 -5.27 -12.25 10.13
N VAL A 142 -4.24 -13.09 10.00
CA VAL A 142 -4.34 -14.43 9.42
C VAL A 142 -4.15 -15.45 10.54
N PRO A 143 -5.23 -16.05 11.04
CA PRO A 143 -5.16 -16.93 12.23
C PRO A 143 -4.23 -18.12 12.05
N SER A 144 -4.22 -18.71 10.86
CA SER A 144 -3.35 -19.83 10.50
C SER A 144 -3.01 -19.80 9.02
N LEU A 145 -1.77 -20.15 8.70
CA LEU A 145 -1.32 -20.39 7.33
C LEU A 145 -0.59 -21.73 7.30
N ASP A 146 -1.18 -22.70 6.61
CA ASP A 146 -0.66 -24.06 6.57
C ASP A 146 0.70 -24.15 5.87
N SER A 147 1.40 -25.26 6.11
CA SER A 147 2.68 -25.56 5.51
C SER A 147 2.60 -25.46 3.97
N GLN A 148 3.57 -24.78 3.38
CA GLN A 148 3.70 -24.58 1.93
C GLN A 148 2.53 -23.87 1.26
N ASN A 149 1.62 -23.29 2.06
CA ASN A 149 0.51 -22.49 1.55
C ASN A 149 0.86 -21.00 1.50
N SER A 150 0.07 -20.26 0.72
CA SER A 150 0.19 -18.81 0.58
C SER A 150 -1.14 -18.13 0.88
N VAL A 151 -1.04 -16.90 1.34
CA VAL A 151 -2.18 -15.96 1.48
C VAL A 151 -1.82 -14.65 0.78
N THR A 152 -2.74 -14.15 -0.02
CA THR A 152 -2.61 -12.84 -0.66
C THR A 152 -3.52 -11.85 0.03
N VAL A 153 -2.99 -10.67 0.35
CA VAL A 153 -3.75 -9.52 0.83
C VAL A 153 -3.62 -8.40 -0.18
N THR A 154 -4.73 -7.70 -0.43
CA THR A 154 -4.75 -6.60 -1.39
C THR A 154 -5.31 -5.33 -0.75
N ALA A 155 -4.95 -4.17 -1.30
CA ALA A 155 -5.57 -2.90 -0.97
C ALA A 155 -5.34 -1.90 -2.10
N ARG A 156 -6.34 -1.04 -2.34
CA ARG A 156 -6.22 0.04 -3.32
C ARG A 156 -5.83 1.34 -2.65
N VAL A 157 -5.01 2.09 -3.38
CA VAL A 157 -4.54 3.40 -2.96
C VAL A 157 -4.66 4.39 -4.12
N GLN A 158 -4.84 5.67 -3.80
CA GLN A 158 -4.85 6.74 -4.78
C GLN A 158 -3.57 7.55 -4.69
N VAL A 159 -3.00 7.86 -5.84
CA VAL A 159 -1.82 8.74 -5.93
C VAL A 159 -2.28 10.19 -5.81
N ILE A 160 -1.90 10.86 -4.71
CA ILE A 160 -2.25 12.27 -4.45
C ILE A 160 -1.11 13.21 -4.83
N GLN A 161 0.13 12.70 -4.87
CA GLN A 161 1.30 13.47 -5.26
C GLN A 161 2.25 12.55 -6.03
N ALA A 162 2.45 12.84 -7.32
CA ALA A 162 3.48 12.14 -8.08
C ALA A 162 4.86 12.58 -7.58
N ASN A 163 5.75 11.64 -7.32
CA ASN A 163 7.15 11.95 -7.03
C ASN A 163 7.76 12.62 -8.27
N ARG A 164 8.30 13.82 -8.09
CA ARG A 164 9.06 14.55 -9.11
C ARG A 164 10.48 14.02 -9.17
#